data_1a4f0b7a133b5b91023044f4181bcedb
#
_entry.id   1a4f0b7a133b5b91023044f4181bcedb
#
_cell.length_a   1.000
_cell.length_b   1.000
_cell.length_c   1.000
_cell.angle_alpha   90.00
_cell.angle_beta   90.00
_cell.angle_gamma   90.00
#
_symmetry.space_group_name_H-M   'P 1'
#
loop_
_entity.id
_entity.type
_entity.pdbx_description
1 polymer ?
#
loop_
_entity_poly.entity_id
_entity_poly.type
_entity_poly.pdbx_seq_one_letter_code
_entity_poly.pdbx_strand_id
1 'polypeptide(L)'
;MKRLFFPITMLLLVIAGCNPKDPNEVDVEPYTLCDSVLIESEYGDGYSYFNVSLDLPVTDNKTLRQNILHWMLSDETEDHVSYLETMKDNFFEEDGSEPRSDYEENFTLSEQTDQYVTYTTEGFLYSGGAHEMPWYNGTTFSKIDGSIVGYDLFEDPEQLIKIIAENIENQYFSKYEEEDFFFEYEDITTLPENEPWIETDSVVFCYQPYEIAAFAAGMPLCKIALSDLKSYLSEKGEMFLKDN
;
A
#
# COMPACT_ATOMS: atom_id res chain seq x y z
N MET A 1 56.93 33.13 -4.26
CA MET A 1 56.55 32.01 -5.13
C MET A 1 55.08 31.70 -4.88
N LYS A 2 54.20 32.14 -5.80
CA LYS A 2 52.74 31.86 -5.74
C LYS A 2 52.50 30.53 -6.46
N ARG A 3 51.99 29.52 -5.75
CA ARG A 3 51.53 28.25 -6.37
C ARG A 3 50.11 28.43 -6.87
N LEU A 4 49.92 28.34 -8.18
CA LEU A 4 48.63 28.29 -8.85
C LEU A 4 48.11 26.84 -8.72
N PHE A 5 46.98 26.67 -8.03
CA PHE A 5 46.22 25.41 -8.09
C PHE A 5 45.23 25.50 -9.24
N PHE A 6 45.38 24.63 -10.24
CA PHE A 6 44.36 24.37 -11.27
C PHE A 6 43.43 23.27 -10.77
N PRO A 7 42.12 23.48 -10.71
CA PRO A 7 41.19 22.38 -10.48
C PRO A 7 41.04 21.58 -11.77
N ILE A 8 41.42 20.31 -11.73
CA ILE A 8 41.10 19.34 -12.79
C ILE A 8 39.63 18.98 -12.65
N THR A 9 38.80 19.58 -13.50
CA THR A 9 37.37 19.16 -13.62
C THR A 9 37.36 17.89 -14.45
N MET A 10 37.20 16.74 -13.78
CA MET A 10 36.99 15.45 -14.43
C MET A 10 35.55 15.39 -14.97
N LEU A 11 35.40 15.61 -16.26
CA LEU A 11 34.14 15.43 -16.97
C LEU A 11 33.87 13.93 -17.09
N LEU A 12 33.02 13.38 -16.20
CA LEU A 12 32.46 12.03 -16.36
C LEU A 12 31.46 12.07 -17.53
N LEU A 13 31.89 11.57 -18.69
CA LEU A 13 30.97 11.21 -19.77
C LEU A 13 30.20 9.97 -19.33
N VAL A 14 29.01 10.16 -18.80
CA VAL A 14 28.02 9.10 -18.70
C VAL A 14 27.54 8.79 -20.11
N ILE A 15 28.04 7.71 -20.70
CA ILE A 15 27.47 7.15 -21.92
C ILE A 15 26.17 6.48 -21.46
N ALA A 16 25.07 7.24 -21.49
CA ALA A 16 23.73 6.66 -21.41
C ALA A 16 23.54 5.79 -22.64
N GLY A 17 23.68 4.49 -22.49
CA GLY A 17 23.21 3.55 -23.48
C GLY A 17 21.69 3.74 -23.61
N CYS A 18 21.22 4.25 -24.72
CA CYS A 18 19.81 4.28 -25.07
C CYS A 18 19.37 2.82 -25.33
N ASN A 19 19.10 2.06 -24.30
CA ASN A 19 18.14 0.98 -24.42
C ASN A 19 16.77 1.63 -24.64
N PRO A 20 15.95 1.19 -25.60
CA PRO A 20 14.59 1.65 -25.69
C PRO A 20 13.92 1.37 -24.34
N LYS A 21 13.40 2.41 -23.69
CA LYS A 21 12.68 2.28 -22.43
C LYS A 21 11.41 1.46 -22.69
N ASP A 22 11.15 0.46 -21.85
CA ASP A 22 9.88 -0.25 -21.91
C ASP A 22 8.75 0.78 -21.70
N PRO A 23 7.78 0.89 -22.61
CA PRO A 23 6.67 1.83 -22.46
C PRO A 23 5.79 1.54 -21.24
N ASN A 24 5.87 0.34 -20.70
CA ASN A 24 5.15 -0.09 -19.51
C ASN A 24 6.00 -0.02 -18.22
N GLU A 25 7.25 0.42 -18.32
CA GLU A 25 8.05 0.70 -17.11
C GLU A 25 7.42 1.84 -16.34
N VAL A 26 7.32 1.68 -15.02
CA VAL A 26 6.81 2.69 -14.10
C VAL A 26 7.97 3.23 -13.29
N ASP A 27 8.32 4.49 -13.53
CA ASP A 27 9.15 5.28 -12.63
C ASP A 27 8.27 5.97 -11.59
N VAL A 28 8.86 6.56 -10.57
CA VAL A 28 8.14 7.32 -9.56
C VAL A 28 8.60 8.77 -9.51
N GLU A 29 7.64 9.66 -9.32
CA GLU A 29 7.89 11.05 -8.93
C GLU A 29 7.35 11.22 -7.50
N PRO A 30 8.23 11.38 -6.49
CA PRO A 30 7.78 11.50 -5.11
C PRO A 30 7.08 12.84 -4.88
N TYR A 31 5.93 12.79 -4.22
CA TYR A 31 5.19 13.97 -3.76
C TYR A 31 4.84 13.82 -2.28
N THR A 32 4.97 14.88 -1.51
CA THR A 32 4.57 14.89 -0.10
C THR A 32 3.84 16.19 0.23
N LEU A 33 2.68 16.08 0.84
CA LEU A 33 1.96 17.17 1.47
C LEU A 33 1.97 16.95 2.99
N CYS A 34 2.59 17.88 3.72
CA CYS A 34 2.68 17.85 5.17
C CYS A 34 2.29 19.21 5.72
N ASP A 35 1.36 19.23 6.67
CA ASP A 35 0.93 20.44 7.35
C ASP A 35 0.59 20.17 8.82
N SER A 36 0.51 21.22 9.63
CA SER A 36 0.13 21.10 11.04
C SER A 36 -0.56 22.36 11.53
N VAL A 37 -1.55 22.17 12.41
CA VAL A 37 -2.32 23.25 13.03
C VAL A 37 -2.20 23.16 14.53
N LEU A 38 -1.96 24.32 15.19
CA LEU A 38 -1.98 24.42 16.64
C LEU A 38 -3.44 24.42 17.13
N ILE A 39 -3.78 23.48 17.95
CA ILE A 39 -5.07 23.39 18.63
C ILE A 39 -4.90 23.90 20.06
N GLU A 40 -5.55 25.03 20.37
CA GLU A 40 -5.61 25.58 21.73
C GLU A 40 -6.82 24.97 22.47
N SER A 41 -6.58 24.30 23.59
CA SER A 41 -7.65 23.72 24.37
C SER A 41 -7.49 23.98 25.88
N GLU A 42 -8.60 23.86 26.63
CA GLU A 42 -8.58 23.98 28.09
C GLU A 42 -7.81 22.84 28.79
N TYR A 43 -7.50 21.76 28.06
CA TYR A 43 -6.74 20.60 28.54
C TYR A 43 -5.25 20.68 28.16
N GLY A 44 -4.83 21.73 27.45
CA GLY A 44 -3.48 21.97 26.99
C GLY A 44 -3.42 22.10 25.45
N ASP A 45 -2.47 22.89 24.98
CA ASP A 45 -2.24 23.09 23.56
C ASP A 45 -1.57 21.85 22.95
N GLY A 46 -1.97 21.50 21.73
CA GLY A 46 -1.41 20.39 20.95
C GLY A 46 -1.35 20.75 19.47
N TYR A 47 -0.69 19.89 18.68
CA TYR A 47 -0.69 20.03 17.23
C TYR A 47 -1.44 18.86 16.62
N SER A 48 -2.27 19.14 15.62
CA SER A 48 -2.81 18.16 14.69
C SER A 48 -1.94 18.16 13.45
N TYR A 49 -1.67 16.95 12.92
CA TYR A 49 -0.79 16.75 11.78
C TYR A 49 -1.54 16.07 10.64
N PHE A 50 -1.24 16.53 9.42
CA PHE A 50 -1.65 15.88 8.18
C PHE A 50 -0.39 15.62 7.36
N ASN A 51 -0.14 14.36 7.01
CA ASN A 51 1.02 13.96 6.22
C ASN A 51 0.64 12.88 5.21
N VAL A 52 0.74 13.19 3.91
CA VAL A 52 0.51 12.23 2.83
C VAL A 52 1.72 12.23 1.90
N SER A 53 2.25 11.04 1.64
CA SER A 53 3.35 10.82 0.71
C SER A 53 2.93 9.88 -0.41
N LEU A 54 3.22 10.25 -1.66
CA LEU A 54 2.87 9.50 -2.86
C LEU A 54 4.13 9.23 -3.69
N ASP A 55 4.30 7.99 -4.12
CA ASP A 55 5.13 7.62 -5.25
C ASP A 55 4.29 7.71 -6.52
N LEU A 56 4.19 8.92 -7.10
CA LEU A 56 3.34 9.16 -8.29
C LEU A 56 3.86 8.38 -9.51
N PRO A 57 2.99 7.64 -10.22
CA PRO A 57 3.41 6.84 -11.37
C PRO A 57 3.80 7.70 -12.57
N VAL A 58 4.99 7.46 -13.11
CA VAL A 58 5.50 8.06 -14.35
C VAL A 58 5.71 6.97 -15.38
N THR A 59 4.79 6.86 -16.34
CA THR A 59 4.79 5.83 -17.40
C THR A 59 4.11 6.37 -18.66
N ASP A 60 4.50 5.84 -19.82
CA ASP A 60 3.84 6.11 -21.10
C ASP A 60 2.51 5.35 -21.25
N ASN A 61 2.27 4.31 -20.43
CA ASN A 61 1.01 3.59 -20.39
C ASN A 61 -0.06 4.39 -19.61
N LYS A 62 -0.86 5.15 -20.37
CA LYS A 62 -1.87 6.06 -19.80
C LYS A 62 -2.93 5.34 -18.97
N THR A 63 -3.39 4.17 -19.42
CA THR A 63 -4.41 3.40 -18.71
C THR A 63 -3.88 2.92 -17.36
N LEU A 64 -2.69 2.37 -17.34
CA LEU A 64 -2.02 1.96 -16.10
C LEU A 64 -1.85 3.12 -15.13
N ARG A 65 -1.34 4.26 -15.64
CA ARG A 65 -1.17 5.48 -14.84
C ARG A 65 -2.48 5.96 -14.22
N GLN A 66 -3.54 6.02 -15.02
CA GLN A 66 -4.86 6.47 -14.56
C GLN A 66 -5.43 5.53 -13.48
N ASN A 67 -5.31 4.22 -13.65
CA ASN A 67 -5.83 3.25 -12.69
C ASN A 67 -5.05 3.28 -11.36
N ILE A 68 -3.73 3.48 -11.39
CA ILE A 68 -2.93 3.66 -10.18
C ILE A 68 -3.35 4.96 -9.47
N LEU A 69 -3.46 6.08 -10.17
CA LEU A 69 -3.88 7.35 -9.59
C LEU A 69 -5.31 7.28 -9.02
N HIS A 70 -6.23 6.63 -9.73
CA HIS A 70 -7.59 6.42 -9.24
C HIS A 70 -7.62 5.63 -7.93
N TRP A 71 -6.79 4.59 -7.83
CA TRP A 71 -6.66 3.82 -6.60
C TRP A 71 -6.05 4.65 -5.45
N MET A 72 -5.00 5.45 -5.71
CA MET A 72 -4.36 6.29 -4.70
C MET A 72 -5.28 7.40 -4.18
N LEU A 73 -6.03 8.06 -5.09
CA LEU A 73 -6.78 9.26 -4.77
C LEU A 73 -8.26 8.99 -4.51
N SER A 74 -8.71 7.73 -4.62
CA SER A 74 -10.11 7.30 -4.44
C SER A 74 -11.13 8.15 -5.22
N ASP A 75 -10.68 8.79 -6.32
CA ASP A 75 -11.47 9.71 -7.14
C ASP A 75 -11.01 9.64 -8.61
N GLU A 76 -11.83 10.17 -9.50
CA GLU A 76 -11.58 10.25 -10.94
C GLU A 76 -10.58 11.37 -11.32
N THR A 77 -9.97 12.05 -10.34
CA THR A 77 -9.06 13.15 -10.61
C THR A 77 -7.62 12.69 -10.84
N GLU A 78 -6.94 13.33 -11.79
CA GLU A 78 -5.49 13.24 -11.95
C GLU A 78 -4.75 14.41 -11.24
N ASP A 79 -5.49 15.38 -10.71
CA ASP A 79 -4.94 16.54 -9.99
C ASP A 79 -4.77 16.21 -8.50
N HIS A 80 -3.68 15.46 -8.21
CA HIS A 80 -3.33 15.06 -6.85
C HIS A 80 -3.11 16.26 -5.92
N VAL A 81 -2.63 17.40 -6.43
CA VAL A 81 -2.37 18.59 -5.61
C VAL A 81 -3.69 19.17 -5.09
N SER A 82 -4.64 19.46 -5.97
CA SER A 82 -5.95 19.98 -5.56
C SER A 82 -6.73 18.99 -4.69
N TYR A 83 -6.61 17.70 -4.98
CA TYR A 83 -7.26 16.65 -4.18
C TYR A 83 -6.74 16.64 -2.74
N LEU A 84 -5.41 16.54 -2.56
CA LEU A 84 -4.77 16.45 -1.25
C LEU A 84 -4.90 17.75 -0.45
N GLU A 85 -4.85 18.92 -1.10
CA GLU A 85 -5.13 20.20 -0.43
C GLU A 85 -6.57 20.24 0.09
N THR A 86 -7.55 19.77 -0.69
CA THR A 86 -8.94 19.69 -0.25
C THR A 86 -9.12 18.70 0.90
N MET A 87 -8.48 17.54 0.81
CA MET A 87 -8.50 16.52 1.86
C MET A 87 -7.91 17.05 3.18
N LYS A 88 -6.78 17.74 3.11
CA LYS A 88 -6.12 18.39 4.24
C LYS A 88 -7.03 19.46 4.87
N ASP A 89 -7.62 20.33 4.04
CA ASP A 89 -8.47 21.40 4.53
C ASP A 89 -9.72 20.83 5.23
N ASN A 90 -10.36 19.82 4.65
CA ASN A 90 -11.48 19.11 5.27
C ASN A 90 -11.07 18.43 6.59
N PHE A 91 -9.90 17.78 6.63
CA PHE A 91 -9.37 17.16 7.83
C PHE A 91 -9.25 18.17 8.99
N PHE A 92 -8.65 19.33 8.75
CA PHE A 92 -8.51 20.35 9.79
C PHE A 92 -9.83 21.08 10.13
N GLU A 93 -10.80 21.12 9.20
CA GLU A 93 -12.12 21.74 9.47
C GLU A 93 -13.03 20.81 10.30
N GLU A 94 -13.03 19.51 10.03
CA GLU A 94 -13.89 18.53 10.70
C GLU A 94 -13.41 18.19 12.11
N ASP A 95 -12.09 18.09 12.31
CA ASP A 95 -11.48 17.69 13.58
C ASP A 95 -11.23 18.84 14.55
N GLY A 96 -11.61 20.06 14.20
CA GLY A 96 -11.40 21.27 15.03
C GLY A 96 -12.07 21.26 16.42
N SER A 97 -12.71 20.17 16.84
CA SER A 97 -13.31 19.98 18.16
C SER A 97 -12.50 19.08 19.11
N GLU A 98 -11.54 18.33 18.61
CA GLU A 98 -10.71 17.43 19.40
C GLU A 98 -9.33 18.05 19.67
N PRO A 99 -8.71 17.76 20.85
CA PRO A 99 -7.45 18.40 21.23
C PRO A 99 -6.26 17.99 20.38
N ARG A 100 -6.39 16.95 19.58
CA ARG A 100 -5.35 16.47 18.66
C ARG A 100 -5.93 15.46 17.68
N SER A 101 -5.66 15.65 16.40
CA SER A 101 -5.92 14.69 15.34
C SER A 101 -4.69 14.55 14.46
N ASP A 102 -4.33 13.32 14.12
CA ASP A 102 -3.19 13.03 13.26
C ASP A 102 -3.63 12.13 12.11
N TYR A 103 -3.26 12.49 10.89
CA TYR A 103 -3.44 11.69 9.69
C TYR A 103 -2.10 11.46 9.02
N GLU A 104 -1.78 10.21 8.77
CA GLU A 104 -0.59 9.82 8.00
C GLU A 104 -0.96 8.75 6.98
N GLU A 105 -0.53 8.93 5.74
CA GLU A 105 -0.71 7.95 4.67
C GLU A 105 0.47 7.98 3.70
N ASN A 106 1.01 6.81 3.38
CA ASN A 106 2.16 6.64 2.50
C ASN A 106 1.81 5.64 1.39
N PHE A 107 1.88 6.08 0.14
CA PHE A 107 1.74 5.22 -1.05
C PHE A 107 3.11 4.97 -1.66
N THR A 108 3.50 3.71 -1.75
CA THR A 108 4.83 3.32 -2.20
C THR A 108 4.73 2.33 -3.36
N LEU A 109 5.53 2.54 -4.42
CA LEU A 109 5.78 1.51 -5.42
C LEU A 109 6.64 0.42 -4.78
N SER A 110 6.03 -0.72 -4.42
CA SER A 110 6.70 -1.80 -3.68
C SER A 110 7.42 -2.77 -4.59
N GLU A 111 6.86 -3.04 -5.77
CA GLU A 111 7.44 -4.01 -6.72
C GLU A 111 6.99 -3.73 -8.16
N GLN A 112 7.84 -4.07 -9.13
CA GLN A 112 7.44 -4.19 -10.51
C GLN A 112 8.23 -5.28 -11.24
N THR A 113 7.54 -5.96 -12.14
CA THR A 113 8.09 -6.92 -13.10
C THR A 113 7.78 -6.48 -14.53
N ASP A 114 8.07 -7.31 -15.53
CA ASP A 114 7.65 -7.05 -16.90
C ASP A 114 6.12 -7.12 -17.08
N GLN A 115 5.39 -7.80 -16.17
CA GLN A 115 3.96 -8.06 -16.30
C GLN A 115 3.09 -7.21 -15.40
N TYR A 116 3.57 -6.84 -14.22
CA TYR A 116 2.78 -6.11 -13.23
C TYR A 116 3.60 -5.07 -12.47
N VAL A 117 2.87 -4.22 -11.79
CA VAL A 117 3.39 -3.29 -10.79
C VAL A 117 2.51 -3.36 -9.55
N THR A 118 3.14 -3.41 -8.39
CA THR A 118 2.44 -3.42 -7.09
C THR A 118 2.75 -2.13 -6.35
N TYR A 119 1.69 -1.49 -5.86
CA TYR A 119 1.76 -0.41 -4.91
C TYR A 119 1.20 -0.85 -3.58
N THR A 120 1.77 -0.33 -2.50
CA THR A 120 1.25 -0.51 -1.14
C THR A 120 0.92 0.84 -0.52
N THR A 121 -0.07 0.86 0.36
CA THR A 121 -0.36 2.00 1.22
C THR A 121 -0.36 1.57 2.67
N GLU A 122 0.21 2.40 3.53
CA GLU A 122 0.13 2.28 4.97
C GLU A 122 -0.16 3.64 5.59
N GLY A 123 -0.88 3.64 6.68
CA GLY A 123 -1.20 4.89 7.35
C GLY A 123 -1.99 4.68 8.62
N PHE A 124 -2.38 5.78 9.22
CA PHE A 124 -3.30 5.80 10.35
C PHE A 124 -4.07 7.11 10.44
N LEU A 125 -5.24 7.04 11.06
CA LEU A 125 -6.00 8.19 11.54
C LEU A 125 -6.09 8.12 13.06
N TYR A 126 -5.71 9.19 13.73
CA TYR A 126 -6.02 9.45 15.12
C TYR A 126 -6.94 10.67 15.22
N SER A 127 -8.13 10.50 15.76
CA SER A 127 -9.10 11.57 15.98
C SER A 127 -9.54 11.66 17.45
N GLY A 128 -8.59 11.39 18.35
CA GLY A 128 -8.88 11.28 19.79
C GLY A 128 -9.23 9.86 20.23
N GLY A 129 -9.33 9.65 21.53
CA GLY A 129 -9.66 8.34 22.10
C GLY A 129 -8.43 7.52 22.53
N ALA A 130 -8.58 6.18 22.55
CA ALA A 130 -7.60 5.29 23.16
C ALA A 130 -6.42 4.94 22.25
N HIS A 131 -6.62 4.94 20.94
CA HIS A 131 -5.61 4.55 19.94
C HIS A 131 -5.95 5.13 18.55
N GLU A 132 -4.95 5.14 17.68
CA GLU A 132 -5.09 5.39 16.25
C GLU A 132 -5.81 4.22 15.56
N MET A 133 -6.32 4.48 14.36
CA MET A 133 -6.88 3.48 13.45
C MET A 133 -5.90 3.31 12.28
N PRO A 134 -5.04 2.29 12.31
CA PRO A 134 -4.09 2.03 11.24
C PRO A 134 -4.74 1.28 10.07
N TRP A 135 -4.12 1.36 8.89
CA TRP A 135 -4.39 0.49 7.74
C TRP A 135 -3.10 0.09 7.04
N TYR A 136 -3.15 -1.05 6.39
CA TYR A 136 -2.14 -1.53 5.46
C TYR A 136 -2.80 -2.26 4.31
N ASN A 137 -2.53 -1.85 3.09
CA ASN A 137 -3.13 -2.42 1.89
C ASN A 137 -2.13 -2.42 0.73
N GLY A 138 -2.41 -3.23 -0.28
CA GLY A 138 -1.67 -3.25 -1.52
C GLY A 138 -2.58 -3.51 -2.72
N THR A 139 -2.12 -3.12 -3.89
CA THR A 139 -2.83 -3.41 -5.14
C THR A 139 -1.82 -3.69 -6.24
N THR A 140 -2.03 -4.79 -6.94
CA THR A 140 -1.25 -5.17 -8.11
C THR A 140 -2.00 -4.79 -9.38
N PHE A 141 -1.33 -4.11 -10.27
CA PHE A 141 -1.85 -3.68 -11.57
C PHE A 141 -1.14 -4.42 -12.71
N SER A 142 -1.91 -4.97 -13.62
CA SER A 142 -1.39 -5.55 -14.86
C SER A 142 -0.79 -4.47 -15.77
N LYS A 143 0.44 -4.64 -16.20
CA LYS A 143 1.08 -3.76 -17.19
C LYS A 143 0.53 -3.93 -18.60
N ILE A 144 -0.21 -5.01 -18.88
CA ILE A 144 -0.78 -5.31 -20.18
C ILE A 144 -1.97 -4.40 -20.47
N ASP A 145 -2.89 -4.27 -19.50
CA ASP A 145 -4.16 -3.57 -19.70
C ASP A 145 -4.50 -2.57 -18.57
N GLY A 146 -3.65 -2.48 -17.55
CA GLY A 146 -3.82 -1.60 -16.40
C GLY A 146 -4.84 -2.09 -15.38
N SER A 147 -5.45 -3.27 -15.57
CA SER A 147 -6.46 -3.79 -14.64
C SER A 147 -5.85 -4.15 -13.28
N ILE A 148 -6.68 -4.09 -12.24
CA ILE A 148 -6.33 -4.64 -10.93
C ILE A 148 -6.29 -6.15 -11.04
N VAL A 149 -5.29 -6.74 -10.39
CA VAL A 149 -5.05 -8.17 -10.27
C VAL A 149 -5.23 -8.54 -8.81
N GLY A 150 -6.25 -9.33 -8.53
CA GLY A 150 -6.62 -9.63 -7.16
C GLY A 150 -7.37 -10.97 -7.04
N TYR A 151 -8.56 -10.99 -6.47
CA TYR A 151 -9.35 -12.22 -6.27
C TYR A 151 -9.73 -12.94 -7.55
N ASP A 152 -9.74 -12.27 -8.68
CA ASP A 152 -9.98 -12.86 -10.00
C ASP A 152 -8.87 -13.83 -10.47
N LEU A 153 -7.72 -13.84 -9.79
CA LEU A 153 -6.71 -14.89 -9.96
C LEU A 153 -7.16 -16.26 -9.48
N PHE A 154 -8.22 -16.36 -8.67
CA PHE A 154 -8.63 -17.58 -7.97
C PHE A 154 -9.99 -18.05 -8.47
N GLU A 155 -10.15 -19.39 -8.54
CA GLU A 155 -11.40 -19.98 -9.05
C GLU A 155 -12.44 -20.19 -7.95
N ASP A 156 -12.01 -20.58 -6.74
CA ASP A 156 -12.89 -21.01 -5.64
C ASP A 156 -12.64 -20.20 -4.36
N PRO A 157 -13.51 -19.20 -4.08
CA PRO A 157 -13.39 -18.38 -2.88
C PRO A 157 -13.48 -19.17 -1.57
N GLU A 158 -14.28 -20.25 -1.52
CA GLU A 158 -14.44 -21.03 -0.30
C GLU A 158 -13.16 -21.83 0.03
N GLN A 159 -12.47 -22.33 -0.99
CA GLN A 159 -11.18 -22.99 -0.79
C GLN A 159 -10.09 -21.98 -0.46
N LEU A 160 -10.13 -20.79 -1.06
CA LEU A 160 -9.19 -19.72 -0.75
C LEU A 160 -9.31 -19.26 0.70
N ILE A 161 -10.52 -19.09 1.24
CA ILE A 161 -10.76 -18.77 2.66
C ILE A 161 -10.09 -19.82 3.56
N LYS A 162 -10.23 -21.10 3.26
CA LYS A 162 -9.65 -22.18 4.08
C LYS A 162 -8.12 -22.12 4.12
N ILE A 163 -7.48 -21.93 2.97
CA ILE A 163 -6.00 -21.85 2.94
C ILE A 163 -5.49 -20.59 3.63
N ILE A 164 -6.19 -19.46 3.52
CA ILE A 164 -5.87 -18.23 4.25
C ILE A 164 -5.99 -18.48 5.76
N ALA A 165 -7.10 -19.06 6.23
CA ALA A 165 -7.33 -19.36 7.64
C ALA A 165 -6.25 -20.28 8.21
N GLU A 166 -5.92 -21.36 7.51
CA GLU A 166 -4.85 -22.30 7.90
C GLU A 166 -3.48 -21.61 7.97
N ASN A 167 -3.17 -20.70 7.05
CA ASN A 167 -1.89 -19.97 7.06
C ASN A 167 -1.84 -18.95 8.19
N ILE A 168 -2.91 -18.22 8.46
CA ILE A 168 -2.99 -17.29 9.60
C ILE A 168 -2.83 -18.08 10.91
N GLU A 169 -3.57 -19.18 11.08
CA GLU A 169 -3.45 -20.04 12.25
C GLU A 169 -2.00 -20.48 12.46
N ASN A 170 -1.39 -21.08 11.46
CA ASN A 170 -0.01 -21.54 11.55
C ASN A 170 1.01 -20.42 11.82
N GLN A 171 0.80 -19.24 11.25
CA GLN A 171 1.71 -18.11 11.38
C GLN A 171 1.65 -17.45 12.76
N TYR A 172 0.45 -17.35 13.34
CA TYR A 172 0.22 -16.65 14.59
C TYR A 172 0.23 -17.61 15.80
N PHE A 173 -0.46 -18.75 15.73
CA PHE A 173 -0.52 -19.70 16.86
C PHE A 173 0.78 -20.47 17.09
N SER A 174 1.60 -20.69 16.06
CA SER A 174 2.87 -21.39 16.26
C SER A 174 3.91 -20.61 17.07
N LYS A 175 3.69 -19.31 17.27
CA LYS A 175 4.64 -18.39 17.92
C LYS A 175 4.30 -18.04 19.37
N TYR A 176 3.07 -18.33 19.82
CA TYR A 176 2.57 -17.91 21.13
C TYR A 176 2.04 -19.11 21.90
N GLU A 177 2.19 -19.11 23.22
CA GLU A 177 1.52 -20.09 24.08
C GLU A 177 0.03 -19.75 24.15
N GLU A 178 -0.86 -20.74 24.22
CA GLU A 178 -2.34 -20.60 24.15
C GLU A 178 -2.93 -19.55 25.13
N GLU A 179 -2.21 -19.21 26.21
CA GLU A 179 -2.67 -18.27 27.24
C GLU A 179 -2.48 -16.78 26.87
N ASP A 180 -1.70 -16.47 25.81
CA ASP A 180 -1.37 -15.09 25.41
C ASP A 180 -2.25 -14.57 24.26
N PHE A 181 -3.22 -15.37 23.77
CA PHE A 181 -4.05 -15.02 22.64
C PHE A 181 -5.34 -14.29 23.02
N PHE A 182 -5.54 -13.09 22.47
CA PHE A 182 -6.72 -12.24 22.70
C PHE A 182 -7.89 -12.49 21.73
N PHE A 183 -7.83 -13.51 20.85
CA PHE A 183 -8.90 -13.78 19.89
C PHE A 183 -8.92 -15.23 19.41
N GLU A 184 -10.15 -15.69 19.13
CA GLU A 184 -10.41 -17.02 18.58
C GLU A 184 -10.47 -16.91 17.05
N TYR A 185 -9.56 -17.59 16.34
CA TYR A 185 -9.56 -17.63 14.87
C TYR A 185 -10.58 -18.63 14.29
N GLU A 186 -11.43 -19.23 15.12
CA GLU A 186 -12.34 -20.28 14.67
C GLU A 186 -13.34 -19.85 13.59
N ASP A 187 -13.42 -18.54 13.29
CA ASP A 187 -14.46 -17.98 12.43
C ASP A 187 -13.93 -17.13 11.24
N ILE A 188 -12.73 -17.38 10.71
CA ILE A 188 -12.36 -16.79 9.42
C ILE A 188 -13.24 -17.43 8.34
N THR A 189 -14.35 -16.78 8.01
CA THR A 189 -15.36 -17.26 7.07
C THR A 189 -15.49 -16.37 5.84
N THR A 190 -14.73 -15.27 5.79
CA THR A 190 -14.76 -14.29 4.72
C THR A 190 -13.35 -14.04 4.19
N LEU A 191 -13.24 -13.65 2.93
CA LEU A 191 -12.01 -13.07 2.38
C LEU A 191 -11.80 -11.68 2.98
N PRO A 192 -10.56 -11.16 3.04
CA PRO A 192 -10.30 -9.75 3.32
C PRO A 192 -11.14 -8.84 2.42
N GLU A 193 -11.61 -7.70 2.94
CA GLU A 193 -12.39 -6.73 2.17
C GLU A 193 -11.57 -6.12 1.01
N ASN A 194 -10.28 -5.91 1.25
CA ASN A 194 -9.38 -5.43 0.22
C ASN A 194 -8.88 -6.55 -0.68
N GLU A 195 -8.63 -6.22 -1.95
CA GLU A 195 -8.01 -7.14 -2.90
C GLU A 195 -6.64 -7.60 -2.41
N PRO A 196 -6.26 -8.88 -2.61
CA PRO A 196 -4.90 -9.33 -2.34
C PRO A 196 -3.94 -8.74 -3.36
N TRP A 197 -2.66 -8.67 -2.97
CA TRP A 197 -1.62 -8.18 -3.88
C TRP A 197 -0.43 -9.13 -3.97
N ILE A 198 0.37 -8.98 -5.01
CA ILE A 198 1.55 -9.80 -5.25
C ILE A 198 2.79 -9.09 -4.69
N GLU A 199 3.56 -9.79 -3.90
CA GLU A 199 4.88 -9.39 -3.44
C GLU A 199 5.88 -10.51 -3.67
N THR A 200 6.88 -10.25 -4.51
CA THR A 200 7.94 -11.21 -4.87
C THR A 200 7.34 -12.49 -5.47
N ASP A 201 7.33 -13.58 -4.73
CA ASP A 201 6.84 -14.89 -5.15
C ASP A 201 5.58 -15.33 -4.38
N SER A 202 4.89 -14.38 -3.75
CA SER A 202 3.79 -14.63 -2.83
C SER A 202 2.61 -13.73 -3.11
N VAL A 203 1.41 -14.20 -2.74
CA VAL A 203 0.21 -13.36 -2.64
C VAL A 203 -0.01 -13.00 -1.18
N VAL A 204 -0.26 -11.73 -0.94
CA VAL A 204 -0.50 -11.17 0.39
C VAL A 204 -1.99 -10.96 0.59
N PHE A 205 -2.52 -11.48 1.70
CA PHE A 205 -3.89 -11.28 2.18
C PHE A 205 -3.81 -10.56 3.53
N CYS A 206 -4.50 -9.45 3.67
CA CYS A 206 -4.44 -8.62 4.88
C CYS A 206 -5.84 -8.24 5.35
N TYR A 207 -6.18 -8.67 6.57
CA TYR A 207 -7.40 -8.22 7.26
C TYR A 207 -7.11 -6.93 8.01
N GLN A 208 -8.00 -5.95 7.86
CA GLN A 208 -7.89 -4.68 8.56
C GLN A 208 -8.31 -4.82 10.04
N PRO A 209 -8.00 -3.82 10.89
CA PRO A 209 -8.45 -3.85 12.29
C PRO A 209 -9.97 -4.02 12.38
N TYR A 210 -10.42 -4.87 13.27
CA TYR A 210 -11.85 -5.25 13.50
C TYR A 210 -12.51 -6.09 12.42
N GLU A 211 -11.84 -6.43 11.33
CA GLU A 211 -12.46 -7.20 10.24
C GLU A 211 -12.77 -8.65 10.65
N ILE A 212 -11.83 -9.31 11.34
CA ILE A 212 -12.00 -10.68 11.85
C ILE A 212 -11.69 -10.84 13.34
N ALA A 213 -11.12 -9.81 13.98
CA ALA A 213 -10.69 -9.86 15.37
C ALA A 213 -10.75 -8.47 16.02
N ALA A 214 -10.61 -8.40 17.35
CA ALA A 214 -10.51 -7.14 18.07
C ALA A 214 -9.24 -6.36 17.69
N PHE A 215 -9.25 -5.03 17.85
CA PHE A 215 -8.11 -4.13 17.55
C PHE A 215 -6.76 -4.63 18.10
N ALA A 216 -6.77 -5.23 19.31
CA ALA A 216 -5.55 -5.76 19.93
C ALA A 216 -4.84 -6.87 19.12
N ALA A 217 -5.54 -7.49 18.17
CA ALA A 217 -4.97 -8.45 17.23
C ALA A 217 -4.15 -7.79 16.12
N GLY A 218 -4.27 -6.49 15.94
CA GLY A 218 -3.67 -5.77 14.84
C GLY A 218 -4.33 -6.07 13.49
N MET A 219 -3.52 -6.20 12.46
CA MET A 219 -3.93 -6.53 11.10
C MET A 219 -3.38 -7.92 10.74
N PRO A 220 -4.18 -8.99 10.90
CA PRO A 220 -3.75 -10.32 10.51
C PRO A 220 -3.44 -10.39 9.02
N LEU A 221 -2.19 -10.68 8.70
CA LEU A 221 -1.67 -10.75 7.35
C LEU A 221 -1.03 -12.10 7.11
N CYS A 222 -1.33 -12.74 5.98
CA CYS A 222 -0.58 -13.91 5.55
C CYS A 222 -0.01 -13.74 4.14
N LYS A 223 1.20 -14.28 3.94
CA LYS A 223 1.86 -14.39 2.65
C LYS A 223 1.86 -15.85 2.25
N ILE A 224 1.19 -16.17 1.15
CA ILE A 224 1.13 -17.54 0.63
C ILE A 224 1.93 -17.58 -0.67
N ALA A 225 2.91 -18.49 -0.72
CA ALA A 225 3.75 -18.61 -1.91
C ALA A 225 2.90 -18.96 -3.15
N LEU A 226 3.22 -18.33 -4.28
CA LEU A 226 2.55 -18.62 -5.57
C LEU A 226 2.61 -20.09 -5.94
N SER A 227 3.69 -20.79 -5.54
CA SER A 227 3.84 -22.24 -5.73
C SER A 227 2.74 -23.04 -5.04
N ASP A 228 2.29 -22.59 -3.87
CA ASP A 228 1.30 -23.27 -3.04
C ASP A 228 -0.14 -22.94 -3.45
N LEU A 229 -0.31 -21.81 -4.16
CA LEU A 229 -1.60 -21.36 -4.68
C LEU A 229 -1.94 -21.93 -6.08
N LYS A 230 -1.01 -22.62 -6.75
CA LYS A 230 -1.20 -23.11 -8.13
C LYS A 230 -2.48 -23.91 -8.37
N SER A 231 -2.91 -24.71 -7.40
CA SER A 231 -4.12 -25.53 -7.51
C SER A 231 -5.42 -24.76 -7.26
N TYR A 232 -5.32 -23.50 -6.89
CA TYR A 232 -6.45 -22.61 -6.60
C TYR A 232 -6.63 -21.53 -7.66
N LEU A 233 -5.70 -21.46 -8.64
CA LEU A 233 -5.72 -20.43 -9.68
C LEU A 233 -6.86 -20.67 -10.66
N SER A 234 -7.52 -19.60 -11.06
CA SER A 234 -8.39 -19.55 -12.22
C SER A 234 -7.57 -19.64 -13.52
N GLU A 235 -8.25 -19.84 -14.66
CA GLU A 235 -7.59 -19.77 -15.97
C GLU A 235 -6.85 -18.43 -16.18
N LYS A 236 -7.44 -17.33 -15.69
CA LYS A 236 -6.79 -15.99 -15.72
C LYS A 236 -5.52 -15.98 -14.86
N GLY A 237 -5.60 -16.55 -13.64
CA GLY A 237 -4.46 -16.64 -12.72
C GLY A 237 -3.33 -17.48 -13.28
N GLU A 238 -3.63 -18.64 -13.87
CA GLU A 238 -2.62 -19.48 -14.53
C GLU A 238 -1.94 -18.75 -15.70
N MET A 239 -2.71 -18.01 -16.51
CA MET A 239 -2.14 -17.24 -17.62
C MET A 239 -1.27 -16.09 -17.13
N PHE A 240 -1.73 -15.36 -16.10
CA PHE A 240 -1.03 -14.19 -15.57
C PHE A 240 0.29 -14.56 -14.89
N LEU A 241 0.34 -15.71 -14.18
CA LEU A 241 1.51 -16.12 -13.40
C LEU A 241 2.43 -17.10 -14.14
N LYS A 242 2.10 -17.49 -15.38
CA LYS A 242 2.85 -18.49 -16.14
C LYS A 242 4.19 -18.02 -16.65
N ASP A 243 4.33 -16.73 -16.85
CA ASP A 243 5.52 -16.09 -17.45
C ASP A 243 6.39 -15.37 -16.40
N ASN A 244 6.12 -15.59 -15.09
CA ASN A 244 6.93 -15.12 -13.95
C ASN A 244 7.88 -16.18 -13.41
#